data_51d783655a62ffb6c3ea5e90bfaf51e2
#
_entry.id   51d783655a62ffb6c3ea5e90bfaf51e2
#
_cell.length_a   1.000
_cell.length_b   1.000
_cell.length_c   1.000
_cell.angle_alpha   90.00
_cell.angle_beta   90.00
_cell.angle_gamma   90.00
#
_symmetry.space_group_name_H-M   'P 1'
#
loop_
_entity.id
_entity.type
_entity.pdbx_description
1 polymer ?
#
loop_
_entity_poly.entity_id
_entity_poly.type
_entity_poly.pdbx_seq_one_letter_code
_entity_poly.pdbx_strand_id
1 'polypeptide(L)'
;MAQHGYVYLIQGPREAGKNLFKIGRTINPKTRFSNLQTGSPVLLELVKITKTKNPKELERYLHEYCAEMRIHGEWFALGKRDVRSVKKIMQKHGSRSGRKKLLALLILFILAIGYFNINTSTLNLY
;
A
#
# COMPACT_ATOMS: atom_id res chain seq x y z
N MET A 1 14.84 -12.72 -17.24
CA MET A 1 13.39 -12.54 -17.35
C MET A 1 12.92 -11.50 -16.34
N ALA A 2 12.17 -10.51 -16.79
CA ALA A 2 11.56 -9.54 -15.87
C ALA A 2 10.48 -10.25 -15.04
N GLN A 3 10.65 -10.27 -13.74
CA GLN A 3 9.67 -10.87 -12.84
C GLN A 3 8.52 -9.90 -12.60
N HIS A 4 7.32 -10.29 -12.97
CA HIS A 4 6.12 -9.52 -12.64
C HIS A 4 5.98 -9.40 -11.12
N GLY A 5 5.59 -8.23 -10.67
CA GLY A 5 5.34 -7.95 -9.28
C GLY A 5 4.33 -6.83 -9.11
N TYR A 6 4.21 -6.36 -7.91
CA TYR A 6 3.24 -5.33 -7.53
C TYR A 6 3.95 -4.19 -6.82
N VAL A 7 3.49 -2.97 -7.10
CA VAL A 7 3.81 -1.78 -6.32
C VAL A 7 2.54 -1.34 -5.62
N TYR A 8 2.62 -0.99 -4.35
CA TYR A 8 1.48 -0.62 -3.53
C TYR A 8 1.69 0.73 -2.84
N LEU A 9 0.57 1.40 -2.60
CA LEU A 9 0.47 2.61 -1.79
C LEU A 9 -0.48 2.30 -0.63
N ILE A 10 0.05 2.35 0.58
CA ILE A 10 -0.69 2.09 1.82
C ILE A 10 -0.71 3.36 2.66
N GLN A 11 -1.88 3.72 3.17
CA GLN A 11 -2.03 4.77 4.17
C GLN A 11 -1.85 4.17 5.56
N GLY A 12 -0.98 4.78 6.34
CA GLY A 12 -0.66 4.40 7.70
C GLY A 12 -1.15 5.43 8.72
N PRO A 13 -0.41 5.57 9.82
CA PRO A 13 -0.77 6.49 10.89
C PRO A 13 -0.72 7.94 10.45
N ARG A 14 -1.43 8.78 11.20
CA ARG A 14 -1.29 10.23 11.13
C ARG A 14 -0.24 10.67 12.14
N GLU A 15 0.78 11.38 11.68
CA GLU A 15 1.87 11.86 12.52
C GLU A 15 2.08 13.35 12.29
N ALA A 16 2.16 14.12 13.37
CA ALA A 16 2.30 15.58 13.32
C ALA A 16 1.30 16.28 12.38
N GLY A 17 0.04 15.83 12.38
CA GLY A 17 -1.01 16.38 11.52
C GLY A 17 -0.97 15.95 10.06
N LYS A 18 -0.02 15.12 9.66
CA LYS A 18 0.16 14.63 8.29
C LYS A 18 -0.18 13.14 8.19
N ASN A 19 -0.83 12.75 7.10
CA ASN A 19 -1.06 11.35 6.79
C ASN A 19 0.22 10.75 6.21
N LEU A 20 0.66 9.64 6.79
CA LEU A 20 1.80 8.88 6.30
C LEU A 20 1.37 7.82 5.31
N PHE A 21 2.13 7.66 4.25
CA PHE A 21 1.91 6.67 3.20
C PHE A 21 3.18 5.85 2.99
N LYS A 22 3.00 4.55 2.84
CA LYS A 22 4.08 3.63 2.48
C LYS A 22 3.99 3.29 1.00
N ILE A 23 5.11 3.44 0.31
CA ILE A 23 5.28 2.98 -1.08
C ILE A 23 6.26 1.83 -1.06
N GLY A 24 5.80 0.66 -1.49
CA GLY A 24 6.60 -0.55 -1.51
C GLY A 24 6.24 -1.48 -2.65
N ARG A 25 6.97 -2.58 -2.76
CA ARG A 25 6.75 -3.61 -3.77
C ARG A 25 6.69 -5.00 -3.15
N THR A 26 6.06 -5.92 -3.86
CA THR A 26 5.98 -7.33 -3.46
C THR A 26 5.66 -8.21 -4.65
N ILE A 27 6.05 -9.46 -4.60
CA ILE A 27 5.59 -10.51 -5.53
C ILE A 27 4.36 -11.23 -4.98
N ASN A 28 4.12 -11.17 -3.67
CA ASN A 28 2.99 -11.80 -3.01
C ASN A 28 2.24 -10.77 -2.13
N PRO A 29 1.22 -10.08 -2.69
CA PRO A 29 0.50 -9.04 -1.97
C PRO A 29 -0.19 -9.55 -0.70
N LYS A 30 -0.83 -10.71 -0.75
CA LYS A 30 -1.57 -11.28 0.37
C LYS A 30 -0.70 -11.45 1.61
N THR A 31 0.44 -12.12 1.47
CA THR A 31 1.40 -12.33 2.56
C THR A 31 2.00 -11.00 3.03
N ARG A 32 2.35 -10.12 2.09
CA ARG A 32 2.95 -8.82 2.40
C ARG A 32 2.02 -7.95 3.23
N PHE A 33 0.74 -7.85 2.85
CA PHE A 33 -0.23 -7.01 3.56
C PHE A 33 -0.56 -7.57 4.94
N SER A 34 -0.68 -8.90 5.07
CA SER A 34 -0.83 -9.55 6.36
C SER A 34 0.33 -9.24 7.30
N ASN A 35 1.57 -9.36 6.83
CA ASN A 35 2.76 -9.06 7.61
C ASN A 35 2.84 -7.58 8.01
N LEU A 36 2.54 -6.68 7.09
CA LEU A 36 2.53 -5.24 7.38
C LEU A 36 1.49 -4.89 8.44
N GLN A 37 0.28 -5.43 8.36
CA GLN A 37 -0.77 -5.18 9.35
C GLN A 37 -0.41 -5.78 10.71
N THR A 38 0.12 -6.99 10.76
CA THR A 38 0.55 -7.64 12.01
C THR A 38 1.64 -6.84 12.73
N GLY A 39 2.56 -6.24 11.97
CA GLY A 39 3.63 -5.41 12.52
C GLY A 39 3.22 -3.95 12.83
N SER A 40 1.98 -3.57 12.59
CA SER A 40 1.50 -2.19 12.77
C SER A 40 0.56 -2.08 13.97
N PRO A 41 0.77 -1.12 14.89
CA PRO A 41 -0.15 -0.85 15.99
C PRO A 41 -1.42 -0.11 15.54
N VAL A 42 -1.45 0.35 14.30
CA VAL A 42 -2.58 1.08 13.72
C VAL A 42 -3.09 0.37 12.48
N LEU A 43 -4.37 0.62 12.18
CA LEU A 43 -4.99 0.08 10.97
C LEU A 43 -4.35 0.71 9.73
N LEU A 44 -3.92 -0.15 8.81
CA LEU A 44 -3.39 0.25 7.52
C LEU A 44 -4.48 0.17 6.44
N GLU A 45 -4.46 1.11 5.51
CA GLU A 45 -5.41 1.14 4.40
C GLU A 45 -4.67 1.01 3.07
N LEU A 46 -5.05 0.01 2.26
CA LEU A 46 -4.55 -0.11 0.90
C LEU A 46 -5.23 0.92 0.01
N VAL A 47 -4.47 1.92 -0.42
CA VAL A 47 -4.97 3.01 -1.29
C VAL A 47 -4.94 2.61 -2.75
N LYS A 48 -3.84 1.99 -3.19
CA LYS A 48 -3.68 1.50 -4.56
C LYS A 48 -2.66 0.39 -4.62
N ILE A 49 -2.88 -0.54 -5.53
CA ILE A 49 -1.92 -1.57 -5.93
C ILE A 49 -1.88 -1.67 -7.45
N THR A 50 -0.71 -1.88 -8.00
CA THR A 50 -0.51 -1.96 -9.45
C THR A 50 0.40 -3.14 -9.77
N LYS A 51 -0.05 -4.00 -10.69
CA LYS A 51 0.79 -5.06 -11.26
C LYS A 51 1.65 -4.48 -12.37
N THR A 52 2.94 -4.76 -12.34
CA THR A 52 3.89 -4.26 -13.34
C THR A 52 4.97 -5.30 -13.66
N LYS A 53 5.56 -5.17 -14.84
CA LYS A 53 6.72 -5.99 -15.25
C LYS A 53 8.01 -5.56 -14.56
N ASN A 54 8.09 -4.31 -14.11
CA ASN A 54 9.28 -3.72 -13.52
C ASN A 54 8.96 -3.08 -12.16
N PRO A 55 8.61 -3.89 -11.13
CA PRO A 55 8.22 -3.36 -9.83
C PRO A 55 9.35 -2.57 -9.14
N LYS A 56 10.58 -3.01 -9.28
CA LYS A 56 11.75 -2.33 -8.71
C LYS A 56 11.96 -0.94 -9.29
N GLU A 57 11.82 -0.79 -10.60
CA GLU A 57 11.97 0.51 -11.26
C GLU A 57 10.82 1.46 -10.93
N LEU A 58 9.59 0.97 -10.91
CA LEU A 58 8.43 1.78 -10.55
C LEU A 58 8.52 2.25 -9.10
N GLU A 59 8.85 1.38 -8.17
CA GLU A 59 9.06 1.74 -6.77
C GLU A 59 10.15 2.82 -6.64
N ARG A 60 11.30 2.61 -7.26
CA ARG A 60 12.39 3.59 -7.25
C ARG A 60 11.95 4.94 -7.80
N TYR A 61 11.27 4.95 -8.94
CA TYR A 61 10.75 6.17 -9.54
C TYR A 61 9.81 6.92 -8.59
N LEU A 62 8.89 6.22 -7.94
CA LEU A 62 7.97 6.82 -6.97
C LEU A 62 8.69 7.34 -5.72
N HIS A 63 9.71 6.63 -5.24
CA HIS A 63 10.54 7.08 -4.13
C HIS A 63 11.31 8.36 -4.48
N GLU A 64 11.86 8.45 -5.68
CA GLU A 64 12.52 9.66 -6.18
C GLU A 64 11.53 10.82 -6.35
N TYR A 65 10.36 10.54 -6.91
CA TYR A 65 9.29 11.53 -7.08
C TYR A 65 8.83 12.13 -5.74
N CYS A 66 8.75 11.31 -4.71
CA CYS A 66 8.31 11.69 -3.37
C CYS A 66 9.47 12.01 -2.40
N ALA A 67 10.71 12.11 -2.89
CA ALA A 67 11.91 12.18 -2.03
C ALA A 67 11.87 13.31 -0.99
N GLU A 68 11.37 14.49 -1.36
CA GLU A 68 11.26 15.64 -0.45
C GLU A 68 10.22 15.45 0.67
N MET A 69 9.27 14.52 0.46
CA MET A 69 8.20 14.21 1.42
C MET A 69 8.53 12.98 2.28
N ARG A 70 9.71 12.40 2.11
CA ARG A 70 10.14 11.23 2.88
C ARG A 70 10.33 11.58 4.35
N ILE A 71 9.73 10.79 5.22
CA ILE A 71 9.94 10.90 6.67
C ILE A 71 11.06 9.94 7.10
N HIS A 72 10.90 8.66 6.79
CA HIS A 72 11.94 7.67 6.99
C HIS A 72 11.66 6.42 6.14
N GLY A 73 12.71 5.74 5.69
CA GLY A 73 12.59 4.51 4.91
C GLY A 73 11.66 4.66 3.70
N GLU A 74 10.60 3.88 3.67
CA GLU A 74 9.58 3.86 2.61
C GLU A 74 8.30 4.64 2.98
N TRP A 75 8.36 5.45 4.05
CA TRP A 75 7.25 6.25 4.54
C TRP A 75 7.38 7.72 4.13
N PHE A 76 6.29 8.26 3.61
CA PHE A 76 6.19 9.60 3.04
C PHE A 76 4.98 10.35 3.59
N ALA A 77 5.16 11.63 3.91
CA ALA A 77 4.07 12.52 4.30
C ALA A 77 3.46 13.15 3.04
N LEU A 78 2.43 12.51 2.48
CA LEU A 78 1.81 12.93 1.22
C LEU A 78 0.54 13.74 1.46
N GLY A 79 0.42 14.87 0.76
CA GLY A 79 -0.83 15.61 0.66
C GLY A 79 -1.78 14.98 -0.36
N LYS A 80 -3.00 15.48 -0.43
CA LYS A 80 -4.03 14.99 -1.37
C LYS A 80 -3.59 15.04 -2.83
N ARG A 81 -2.87 16.09 -3.23
CA ARG A 81 -2.34 16.24 -4.60
C ARG A 81 -1.27 15.20 -4.89
N ASP A 82 -0.38 14.96 -3.93
CA ASP A 82 0.71 13.99 -4.06
C ASP A 82 0.17 12.58 -4.21
N VAL A 83 -0.79 12.19 -3.38
CA VAL A 83 -1.47 10.89 -3.48
C VAL A 83 -2.13 10.72 -4.85
N ARG A 84 -2.80 11.75 -5.34
CA ARG A 84 -3.42 11.73 -6.67
C ARG A 84 -2.39 11.54 -7.78
N SER A 85 -1.27 12.24 -7.70
CA SER A 85 -0.17 12.12 -8.66
C SER A 85 0.48 10.74 -8.62
N VAL A 86 0.75 10.21 -7.44
CA VAL A 86 1.28 8.86 -7.25
C VAL A 86 0.33 7.81 -7.86
N LYS A 87 -0.96 7.92 -7.59
CA LYS A 87 -1.97 7.01 -8.18
C LYS A 87 -1.99 7.05 -9.71
N LYS A 88 -1.85 8.23 -10.32
CA LYS A 88 -1.77 8.39 -11.78
C LYS A 88 -0.52 7.73 -12.35
N ILE A 89 0.63 7.93 -11.72
CA ILE A 89 1.89 7.29 -12.12
C ILE A 89 1.75 5.77 -12.06
N MET A 90 1.24 5.24 -10.96
CA MET A 90 1.01 3.80 -10.79
C MET A 90 0.08 3.24 -11.86
N GLN A 91 -1.00 3.95 -12.18
CA GLN A 91 -1.96 3.53 -13.20
C GLN A 91 -1.34 3.51 -14.60
N LYS A 92 -0.52 4.50 -14.93
CA LYS A 92 0.17 4.59 -16.23
C LYS A 92 1.16 3.44 -16.45
N HIS A 93 1.86 3.02 -15.40
CA HIS A 93 2.87 1.96 -15.44
C HIS A 93 2.32 0.56 -15.13
N GLY A 94 1.03 0.46 -14.85
CA GLY A 94 0.35 -0.80 -14.56
C GLY A 94 -0.01 -1.60 -15.80
N SER A 95 0.02 -2.93 -15.65
CA SER A 95 -0.47 -3.83 -16.67
C SER A 95 -2.01 -3.80 -16.74
N ARG A 96 -2.57 -3.70 -17.95
CA ARG A 96 -4.03 -3.69 -18.16
C ARG A 96 -4.72 -5.00 -17.76
N SER A 97 -3.98 -6.11 -17.75
CA SER A 97 -4.52 -7.45 -17.48
C SER A 97 -4.85 -7.76 -16.01
N GLY A 98 -4.46 -6.89 -15.08
CA GLY A 98 -4.55 -7.16 -13.65
C GLY A 98 -5.73 -6.54 -12.91
N ARG A 99 -6.60 -5.75 -13.55
CA ARG A 99 -7.63 -4.94 -12.86
C ARG A 99 -8.63 -5.78 -12.06
N LYS A 100 -9.12 -6.90 -12.61
CA LYS A 100 -10.09 -7.77 -11.91
C LYS A 100 -9.46 -8.51 -10.73
N LYS A 101 -8.21 -8.99 -10.88
CA LYS A 101 -7.46 -9.67 -9.81
C LYS A 101 -7.08 -8.69 -8.69
N LEU A 102 -6.76 -7.45 -9.03
CA LEU A 102 -6.43 -6.39 -8.07
C LEU A 102 -7.64 -6.00 -7.22
N LEU A 103 -8.83 -5.93 -7.82
CA LEU A 103 -10.07 -5.67 -7.08
C LEU A 103 -10.37 -6.80 -6.07
N ALA A 104 -10.16 -8.06 -6.46
CA ALA A 104 -10.30 -9.20 -5.56
C ALA A 104 -9.32 -9.15 -4.39
N LEU A 105 -8.06 -8.76 -4.62
CA LEU A 105 -7.05 -8.58 -3.57
C LEU A 105 -7.42 -7.43 -2.61
N LEU A 106 -7.96 -6.34 -3.13
CA LEU A 106 -8.46 -5.23 -2.32
C LEU A 106 -9.60 -5.67 -1.39
N ILE A 107 -10.56 -6.44 -1.91
CA ILE A 107 -11.66 -7.01 -1.13
C ILE A 107 -11.14 -7.95 -0.04
N LEU A 108 -10.19 -8.83 -0.36
CA LEU A 108 -9.57 -9.73 0.63
C LEU A 108 -8.84 -8.97 1.74
N PHE A 109 -8.16 -7.88 1.40
CA PHE A 109 -7.48 -7.04 2.38
C PHE A 109 -8.48 -6.36 3.33
N ILE A 110 -9.58 -5.82 2.80
CA ILE A 110 -10.67 -5.21 3.59
C ILE A 110 -11.32 -6.24 4.52
N LEU A 111 -11.56 -7.47 4.04
CA LEU A 111 -12.13 -8.56 4.84
C LEU A 111 -11.17 -9.00 5.95
N ALA A 112 -9.87 -9.08 5.68
CA ALA A 112 -8.85 -9.42 6.69
C ALA A 112 -8.81 -8.36 7.81
N ILE A 113 -8.92 -7.09 7.47
CA ILE A 113 -9.02 -5.98 8.42
C ILE A 113 -10.30 -6.09 9.25
N GLY A 114 -11.44 -6.37 8.61
CA GLY A 114 -12.73 -6.56 9.31
C GLY A 114 -12.68 -7.71 10.31
N TYR A 115 -12.08 -8.83 9.94
CA TYR A 115 -11.89 -9.97 10.83
C TYR A 115 -11.01 -9.65 12.04
N PHE A 116 -9.93 -8.90 11.83
CA PHE A 116 -9.04 -8.46 12.91
C PHE A 116 -9.76 -7.54 13.91
N ASN A 117 -10.58 -6.60 13.44
CA ASN A 117 -11.36 -5.70 14.28
C ASN A 117 -12.41 -6.44 15.14
N ILE A 118 -13.08 -7.44 14.58
CA ILE A 118 -14.06 -8.25 15.32
C ILE A 118 -13.37 -9.01 16.45
N ASN A 119 -12.22 -9.60 16.21
CA ASN A 119 -11.48 -10.36 17.22
C ASN A 119 -10.89 -9.49 18.34
N THR A 120 -10.47 -8.27 18.05
CA THR A 120 -10.00 -7.34 19.10
C THR A 120 -11.13 -6.79 19.95
N SER A 121 -12.32 -6.61 19.38
CA SER A 121 -13.51 -6.15 20.12
C SER A 121 -14.02 -7.20 21.11
N THR A 122 -13.87 -8.48 20.80
CA THR A 122 -14.25 -9.58 21.73
C THR A 122 -13.26 -9.78 22.86
N LEU A 123 -11.99 -9.42 22.68
CA LEU A 123 -10.96 -9.50 23.73
C LEU A 123 -11.07 -8.38 24.79
N ASN A 124 -11.74 -7.28 24.49
CA ASN A 124 -11.94 -6.16 25.40
C ASN A 124 -13.21 -6.29 26.27
N LEU A 125 -13.94 -7.40 26.19
CA LEU A 125 -15.16 -7.65 26.95
C LEU A 125 -14.96 -8.59 28.17
N TYR A 126 -13.71 -8.95 28.51
CA TYR A 126 -13.37 -9.76 29.67
C TYR A 126 -12.38 -9.06 30.59
#